data_324e7475b2452cba7efd07f78158ff28
#
_entry.id   324e7475b2452cba7efd07f78158ff28
#
_cell.length_a   1.000
_cell.length_b   1.000
_cell.length_c   1.000
_cell.angle_alpha   90.00
_cell.angle_beta   90.00
_cell.angle_gamma   90.00
#
_symmetry.space_group_name_H-M   'P 1'
#
loop_
_entity.id
_entity.type
_entity.pdbx_description
1 polymer ?
#
loop_
_entity_poly.entity_id
_entity_poly.type
_entity_poly.pdbx_seq_one_letter_code
_entity_poly.pdbx_strand_id
1 'polypeptide(L)'
;MDILNTLTLKSNRQIKINFDGGDLSSDAGLLLIKEFAAKIGFIKLIKKNFKTNDKSVRFHKDDENLMQMIYQIISAYFEDDCTDELTLNPVFNAILEKNSLASQPALSRFFNRMNEDTLIQFDDIDKRLRDIIRYSAMTV
;
A
#
# COMPACT_ATOMS: atom_id res chain seq x y z
N MET A 1 -21.93 -24.04 10.58
CA MET A 1 -21.61 -22.62 10.28
C MET A 1 -20.10 -22.48 10.29
N ASP A 2 -19.53 -22.28 9.13
CA ASP A 2 -18.06 -22.32 8.99
C ASP A 2 -17.47 -20.96 9.34
N ILE A 3 -17.12 -20.82 10.61
CA ILE A 3 -16.38 -19.67 11.15
C ILE A 3 -15.03 -19.47 10.40
N LEU A 4 -14.56 -20.52 9.73
CA LEU A 4 -13.30 -20.52 8.97
C LEU A 4 -13.38 -19.82 7.60
N ASN A 5 -14.59 -19.48 7.13
CA ASN A 5 -14.77 -18.93 5.80
C ASN A 5 -14.77 -17.38 5.73
N THR A 6 -14.64 -16.72 6.87
CA THR A 6 -14.60 -15.24 6.90
C THR A 6 -13.46 -14.74 7.76
N LEU A 7 -12.56 -13.96 7.16
CA LEU A 7 -11.47 -13.28 7.84
C LEU A 7 -11.79 -11.79 7.96
N THR A 8 -11.78 -11.25 9.18
CA THR A 8 -11.92 -9.82 9.42
C THR A 8 -10.53 -9.19 9.62
N LEU A 9 -10.22 -8.14 8.88
CA LEU A 9 -8.94 -7.45 9.02
C LEU A 9 -8.86 -6.72 10.36
N LYS A 10 -7.74 -6.88 11.06
CA LYS A 10 -7.51 -6.19 12.34
C LYS A 10 -7.20 -4.70 12.13
N SER A 11 -6.55 -4.36 11.02
CA SER A 11 -6.23 -2.98 10.64
C SER A 11 -7.47 -2.17 10.25
N ASN A 12 -8.48 -2.83 9.69
CA ASN A 12 -9.78 -2.23 9.38
C ASN A 12 -10.88 -3.28 9.50
N ARG A 13 -11.61 -3.26 10.61
CA ARG A 13 -12.66 -4.25 10.92
C ARG A 13 -13.90 -4.18 10.01
N GLN A 14 -14.03 -3.15 9.21
CA GLN A 14 -15.10 -3.05 8.22
C GLN A 14 -14.84 -3.94 7.01
N ILE A 15 -13.56 -4.31 6.77
CA ILE A 15 -13.15 -5.18 5.68
C ILE A 15 -13.22 -6.62 6.14
N LYS A 16 -14.00 -7.42 5.44
CA LYS A 16 -14.13 -8.85 5.63
C LYS A 16 -13.79 -9.59 4.34
N ILE A 17 -13.02 -10.64 4.45
CA ILE A 17 -12.67 -11.53 3.34
C ILE A 17 -13.38 -12.84 3.60
N ASN A 18 -14.15 -13.34 2.65
CA ASN A 18 -14.72 -14.67 2.72
C ASN A 18 -14.22 -15.54 1.56
N PHE A 19 -14.44 -16.84 1.68
CA PHE A 19 -13.95 -17.84 0.74
C PHE A 19 -15.11 -18.72 0.22
N ASP A 20 -16.29 -18.15 0.15
CA ASP A 20 -17.51 -18.87 -0.26
C ASP A 20 -17.74 -18.87 -1.78
N GLY A 21 -16.87 -18.21 -2.53
CA GLY A 21 -16.95 -18.14 -4.00
C GLY A 21 -17.98 -17.13 -4.53
N GLY A 22 -18.45 -16.20 -3.68
CA GLY A 22 -19.32 -15.10 -4.09
C GLY A 22 -18.60 -14.06 -4.95
N ASP A 23 -18.54 -12.83 -4.50
CA ASP A 23 -17.83 -11.75 -5.22
C ASP A 23 -16.32 -12.00 -5.23
N LEU A 24 -15.79 -12.36 -6.39
CA LEU A 24 -14.37 -12.68 -6.56
C LEU A 24 -13.57 -11.47 -7.01
N SER A 25 -12.38 -11.30 -6.44
CA SER A 25 -11.39 -10.35 -6.92
C SER A 25 -10.02 -11.02 -7.02
N SER A 26 -9.35 -10.83 -8.16
CA SER A 26 -7.98 -11.31 -8.35
C SER A 26 -6.97 -10.62 -7.41
N ASP A 27 -7.31 -9.43 -6.92
CA ASP A 27 -6.44 -8.60 -6.08
C ASP A 27 -6.76 -8.73 -4.58
N ALA A 28 -7.70 -9.60 -4.19
CA ALA A 28 -8.12 -9.75 -2.81
C ALA A 28 -6.98 -10.12 -1.84
N GLY A 29 -5.93 -10.80 -2.33
CA GLY A 29 -4.73 -11.11 -1.57
C GLY A 29 -3.98 -9.87 -1.06
N LEU A 30 -4.13 -8.70 -1.70
CA LEU A 30 -3.57 -7.44 -1.23
C LEU A 30 -4.08 -7.03 0.14
N LEU A 31 -5.29 -7.42 0.51
CA LEU A 31 -5.85 -7.15 1.83
C LEU A 31 -5.02 -7.81 2.93
N LEU A 32 -4.49 -9.01 2.67
CA LEU A 32 -3.57 -9.70 3.59
C LEU A 32 -2.21 -9.02 3.64
N ILE A 33 -1.71 -8.54 2.51
CA ILE A 33 -0.47 -7.75 2.44
C ILE A 33 -0.62 -6.46 3.24
N LYS A 34 -1.74 -5.76 3.10
CA LYS A 34 -2.04 -4.58 3.91
C LYS A 34 -2.04 -4.89 5.41
N GLU A 35 -2.68 -5.98 5.81
CA GLU A 35 -2.74 -6.40 7.21
C GLU A 35 -1.33 -6.69 7.75
N PHE A 36 -0.50 -7.38 6.98
CA PHE A 36 0.89 -7.62 7.33
C PHE A 36 1.70 -6.32 7.45
N ALA A 37 1.58 -5.43 6.46
CA ALA A 37 2.26 -4.14 6.46
C ALA A 37 1.86 -3.28 7.69
N ALA A 38 0.59 -3.29 8.06
CA ALA A 38 0.11 -2.63 9.26
C ALA A 38 0.69 -3.26 10.53
N LYS A 39 0.73 -4.59 10.59
CA LYS A 39 1.25 -5.33 11.75
C LYS A 39 2.73 -5.06 12.02
N ILE A 40 3.56 -5.00 11.00
CA ILE A 40 4.99 -4.71 11.13
C ILE A 40 5.30 -3.22 11.22
N GLY A 41 4.30 -2.35 11.11
CA GLY A 41 4.46 -0.89 11.17
C GLY A 41 5.03 -0.26 9.91
N PHE A 42 5.01 -0.96 8.78
CA PHE A 42 5.57 -0.47 7.51
C PHE A 42 4.89 0.80 7.01
N ILE A 43 3.56 0.85 7.07
CA ILE A 43 2.78 2.03 6.64
C ILE A 43 3.17 3.27 7.47
N LYS A 44 3.32 3.10 8.78
CA LYS A 44 3.76 4.18 9.68
C LYS A 44 5.20 4.61 9.39
N LEU A 45 6.06 3.65 9.06
CA LEU A 45 7.46 3.89 8.70
C LEU A 45 7.55 4.77 7.44
N ILE A 46 6.82 4.44 6.39
CA ILE A 46 6.72 5.24 5.16
C ILE A 46 6.21 6.65 5.47
N LYS A 47 5.09 6.74 6.17
CA LYS A 47 4.46 8.02 6.49
C LYS A 47 5.39 8.95 7.27
N LYS A 48 6.21 8.40 8.16
CA LYS A 48 7.14 9.18 8.99
C LYS A 48 8.40 9.60 8.24
N ASN A 49 8.93 8.75 7.36
CA ASN A 49 10.29 8.89 6.83
C ASN A 49 10.33 9.24 5.33
N PHE A 50 9.22 9.13 4.62
CA PHE A 50 9.18 9.41 3.19
C PHE A 50 8.44 10.69 2.86
N LYS A 51 9.09 11.59 2.14
CA LYS A 51 8.51 12.81 1.57
C LYS A 51 9.41 13.40 0.50
N THR A 52 8.80 14.05 -0.48
CA THR A 52 9.52 14.86 -1.45
C THR A 52 9.73 16.28 -0.93
N ASN A 53 10.60 17.05 -1.59
CA ASN A 53 10.88 18.44 -1.20
C ASN A 53 9.78 19.44 -1.59
N ASP A 54 8.76 18.98 -2.28
CA ASP A 54 7.64 19.84 -2.66
C ASP A 54 6.68 20.03 -1.49
N LYS A 55 6.53 21.27 -1.04
CA LYS A 55 5.70 21.67 0.10
C LYS A 55 4.25 21.99 -0.29
N SER A 56 3.86 21.83 -1.55
CA SER A 56 2.49 22.11 -1.96
C SER A 56 1.48 21.16 -1.31
N VAL A 57 0.30 21.69 -0.98
CA VAL A 57 -0.80 20.88 -0.45
C VAL A 57 -1.43 20.08 -1.59
N ARG A 58 -1.55 18.76 -1.42
CA ARG A 58 -2.11 17.86 -2.42
C ARG A 58 -3.16 16.95 -1.80
N PHE A 59 -4.09 16.54 -2.63
CA PHE A 59 -5.10 15.56 -2.25
C PHE A 59 -4.47 14.17 -2.01
N HIS A 60 -3.54 13.76 -2.90
CA HIS A 60 -2.75 12.54 -2.73
C HIS A 60 -1.35 12.90 -2.22
N LYS A 61 -1.05 12.53 -0.98
CA LYS A 61 0.23 12.79 -0.33
C LYS A 61 1.33 11.87 -0.86
N ASP A 62 2.58 12.24 -0.65
CA ASP A 62 3.73 11.46 -1.14
C ASP A 62 3.77 10.04 -0.57
N ASP A 63 3.50 9.87 0.72
CA ASP A 63 3.44 8.56 1.35
C ASP A 63 2.30 7.69 0.78
N GLU A 64 1.16 8.28 0.49
CA GLU A 64 0.02 7.60 -0.12
C GLU A 64 0.32 7.18 -1.57
N ASN A 65 0.96 8.04 -2.35
CA ASN A 65 1.41 7.74 -3.70
C ASN A 65 2.42 6.59 -3.70
N LEU A 66 3.37 6.61 -2.78
CA LEU A 66 4.35 5.54 -2.65
C LEU A 66 3.68 4.21 -2.28
N MET A 67 2.77 4.21 -1.32
CA MET A 67 2.02 3.01 -0.96
C MET A 67 1.18 2.47 -2.12
N GLN A 68 0.53 3.34 -2.88
CA GLN A 68 -0.21 2.94 -4.09
C GLN A 68 0.71 2.23 -5.08
N MET A 69 1.88 2.79 -5.35
CA MET A 69 2.86 2.18 -6.26
C MET A 69 3.36 0.83 -5.74
N ILE A 70 3.63 0.71 -4.45
CA ILE A 70 4.06 -0.55 -3.85
C ILE A 70 2.98 -1.63 -4.04
N TYR A 71 1.72 -1.32 -3.76
CA TYR A 71 0.63 -2.27 -3.96
C TYR A 71 0.44 -2.64 -5.44
N GLN A 72 0.58 -1.69 -6.36
CA GLN A 72 0.53 -1.95 -7.80
C GLN A 72 1.65 -2.91 -8.23
N ILE A 73 2.87 -2.69 -7.77
CA ILE A 73 4.02 -3.57 -8.06
C ILE A 73 3.78 -4.98 -7.53
N ILE A 74 3.31 -5.11 -6.29
CA ILE A 74 3.01 -6.41 -5.69
C ILE A 74 1.94 -7.17 -6.49
N SER A 75 0.98 -6.45 -7.07
CA SER A 75 -0.10 -7.02 -7.88
C SER A 75 0.27 -7.20 -9.36
N ALA A 76 1.53 -6.93 -9.73
CA ALA A 76 2.04 -7.00 -11.10
C ALA A 76 1.47 -5.93 -12.06
N TYR A 77 0.96 -4.83 -11.54
CA TYR A 77 0.62 -3.64 -12.32
C TYR A 77 1.81 -2.68 -12.37
N PHE A 78 2.79 -3.00 -13.20
CA PHE A 78 4.09 -2.33 -13.21
C PHE A 78 4.11 -0.97 -13.90
N GLU A 79 3.10 -0.68 -14.71
CA GLU A 79 3.00 0.56 -15.46
C GLU A 79 2.06 1.54 -14.76
N ASP A 80 2.39 2.81 -14.80
CA ASP A 80 1.56 3.86 -14.23
C ASP A 80 0.22 4.03 -14.97
N ASP A 81 0.14 3.64 -16.24
CA ASP A 81 -1.10 3.61 -17.02
C ASP A 81 -2.17 2.70 -16.40
N CYS A 82 -1.76 1.62 -15.73
CA CYS A 82 -2.68 0.71 -15.04
C CYS A 82 -3.52 1.41 -13.96
N THR A 83 -3.03 2.52 -13.43
CA THR A 83 -3.69 3.27 -12.37
C THR A 83 -5.11 3.71 -12.74
N ASP A 84 -5.31 4.15 -13.97
CA ASP A 84 -6.62 4.63 -14.42
C ASP A 84 -7.65 3.49 -14.47
N GLU A 85 -7.21 2.28 -14.82
CA GLU A 85 -8.05 1.08 -14.78
C GLU A 85 -8.37 0.64 -13.36
N LEU A 86 -7.41 0.79 -12.44
CA LEU A 86 -7.55 0.39 -11.04
C LEU A 86 -8.45 1.32 -10.22
N THR A 87 -8.77 2.51 -10.71
CA THR A 87 -9.62 3.49 -10.01
C THR A 87 -10.98 2.91 -9.62
N LEU A 88 -11.51 1.98 -10.41
CA LEU A 88 -12.78 1.31 -10.14
C LEU A 88 -12.62 0.01 -9.34
N ASN A 89 -11.39 -0.39 -9.03
CA ASN A 89 -11.15 -1.62 -8.29
C ASN A 89 -11.40 -1.39 -6.78
N PRO A 90 -12.43 -2.04 -6.20
CA PRO A 90 -12.79 -1.82 -4.81
C PRO A 90 -11.70 -2.28 -3.83
N VAL A 91 -10.85 -3.23 -4.19
CA VAL A 91 -9.75 -3.70 -3.36
C VAL A 91 -8.70 -2.59 -3.17
N PHE A 92 -8.30 -1.91 -4.26
CA PHE A 92 -7.36 -0.80 -4.16
C PHE A 92 -7.90 0.37 -3.35
N ASN A 93 -9.17 0.72 -3.52
CA ASN A 93 -9.81 1.75 -2.72
C ASN A 93 -9.84 1.36 -1.23
N ALA A 94 -10.11 0.10 -0.93
CA ALA A 94 -10.15 -0.41 0.45
C ALA A 94 -8.76 -0.43 1.10
N ILE A 95 -7.71 -0.88 0.42
CA ILE A 95 -6.36 -0.96 1.00
C ILE A 95 -5.73 0.42 1.20
N LEU A 96 -6.05 1.39 0.36
CA LEU A 96 -5.58 2.76 0.47
C LEU A 96 -6.49 3.63 1.34
N GLU A 97 -7.64 3.11 1.73
CA GLU A 97 -8.66 3.84 2.53
C GLU A 97 -9.07 5.16 1.91
N LYS A 98 -9.16 5.18 0.59
CA LYS A 98 -9.54 6.35 -0.22
C LYS A 98 -10.62 6.02 -1.23
N ASN A 99 -11.43 7.02 -1.54
CA ASN A 99 -12.48 6.91 -2.56
C ASN A 99 -11.94 6.98 -4.00
N SER A 100 -10.72 7.48 -4.17
CA SER A 100 -10.07 7.57 -5.47
C SER A 100 -8.57 7.36 -5.36
N LEU A 101 -7.99 6.73 -6.38
CA LEU A 101 -6.55 6.57 -6.52
C LEU A 101 -5.93 7.83 -7.14
N ALA A 102 -4.62 8.00 -6.95
CA ALA A 102 -3.88 8.97 -7.73
C ALA A 102 -3.92 8.55 -9.20
N SER A 103 -4.24 9.50 -10.08
CA SER A 103 -4.27 9.25 -11.53
C SER A 103 -2.87 9.06 -12.11
N GLN A 104 -2.77 8.54 -13.33
CA GLN A 104 -1.50 8.41 -14.03
C GLN A 104 -0.72 9.74 -14.09
N PRO A 105 -1.32 10.90 -14.46
CA PRO A 105 -0.60 12.16 -14.42
C PRO A 105 -0.14 12.57 -13.01
N ALA A 106 -0.90 12.22 -11.97
CA ALA A 106 -0.51 12.51 -10.59
C ALA A 106 0.71 11.67 -10.18
N LEU A 107 0.76 10.40 -10.54
CA LEU A 107 1.92 9.53 -10.29
C LEU A 107 3.13 9.96 -11.10
N SER A 108 2.95 10.35 -12.36
CA SER A 108 4.03 10.88 -13.20
C SER A 108 4.68 12.12 -12.56
N ARG A 109 3.87 13.05 -12.07
CA ARG A 109 4.37 14.22 -11.31
C ARG A 109 5.06 13.81 -10.01
N PHE A 110 4.55 12.79 -9.33
CA PHE A 110 5.18 12.24 -8.13
C PHE A 110 6.58 11.68 -8.44
N PHE A 111 6.75 10.91 -9.50
CA PHE A 111 8.07 10.43 -9.93
C PHE A 111 9.04 11.56 -10.26
N ASN A 112 8.55 12.61 -10.92
CA ASN A 112 9.37 13.77 -11.26
C ASN A 112 9.86 14.58 -10.05
N ARG A 113 9.25 14.38 -8.88
CA ARG A 113 9.72 14.99 -7.62
C ARG A 113 10.80 14.18 -6.92
N MET A 114 11.05 12.95 -7.35
CA MET A 114 12.08 12.10 -6.75
C MET A 114 13.47 12.58 -7.15
N ASN A 115 14.39 12.52 -6.21
CA ASN A 115 15.78 12.96 -6.37
C ASN A 115 16.72 12.10 -5.50
N GLU A 116 17.97 12.52 -5.34
CA GLU A 116 18.94 11.81 -4.51
C GLU A 116 18.50 11.69 -3.05
N ASP A 117 17.84 12.72 -2.49
CA ASP A 117 17.34 12.67 -1.12
C ASP A 117 16.28 11.57 -0.93
N THR A 118 15.40 11.38 -1.92
CA THR A 118 14.42 10.30 -1.88
C THR A 118 15.06 8.92 -2.00
N LEU A 119 16.14 8.77 -2.76
CA LEU A 119 16.90 7.53 -2.81
C LEU A 119 17.54 7.20 -1.46
N ILE A 120 18.09 8.18 -0.77
CA ILE A 120 18.63 8.00 0.59
C ILE A 120 17.52 7.58 1.55
N GLN A 121 16.34 8.19 1.44
CA GLN A 121 15.18 7.79 2.25
C GLN A 121 14.76 6.35 1.98
N PHE A 122 14.74 5.89 0.73
CA PHE A 122 14.45 4.50 0.39
C PHE A 122 15.45 3.53 1.01
N ASP A 123 16.74 3.85 0.94
CA ASP A 123 17.79 3.01 1.53
C ASP A 123 17.62 2.90 3.06
N ASP A 124 17.34 4.01 3.73
CA ASP A 124 17.09 4.03 5.18
C ASP A 124 15.81 3.24 5.55
N ILE A 125 14.74 3.42 4.81
CA ILE A 125 13.49 2.69 5.01
C ILE A 125 13.70 1.19 4.80
N ASP A 126 14.42 0.78 3.76
CA ASP A 126 14.72 -0.62 3.49
C ASP A 126 15.54 -1.26 4.61
N LYS A 127 16.56 -0.57 5.12
CA LYS A 127 17.33 -1.04 6.29
C LYS A 127 16.46 -1.24 7.52
N ARG A 128 15.63 -0.25 7.85
CA ARG A 128 14.71 -0.33 8.99
C ARG A 128 13.69 -1.45 8.83
N LEU A 129 13.16 -1.64 7.64
CA LEU A 129 12.21 -2.72 7.34
C LEU A 129 12.86 -4.09 7.53
N ARG A 130 14.07 -4.28 7.03
CA ARG A 130 14.83 -5.53 7.23
C ARG A 130 15.08 -5.81 8.70
N ASP A 131 15.41 -4.81 9.50
CA ASP A 131 15.63 -4.96 10.94
C ASP A 131 14.33 -5.37 11.65
N ILE A 132 13.21 -4.74 11.31
CA ILE A 132 11.89 -5.09 11.84
C ILE A 132 11.56 -6.56 11.54
N ILE A 133 11.76 -7.00 10.30
CA ILE A 133 11.46 -8.39 9.88
C ILE A 133 12.38 -9.38 10.59
N ARG A 134 13.67 -9.10 10.68
CA ARG A 134 14.63 -9.94 11.42
C ARG A 134 14.24 -10.08 12.88
N TYR A 135 13.94 -8.96 13.55
CA TYR A 135 13.52 -8.97 14.94
C TYR A 135 12.24 -9.79 15.14
N SER A 136 11.23 -9.61 14.28
CA SER A 136 9.98 -10.37 14.34
C SER A 136 10.21 -11.87 14.14
N ALA A 137 11.14 -12.27 13.26
CA ALA A 137 11.50 -13.66 13.04
C ALA A 137 12.23 -14.30 14.25
N MET A 138 12.99 -13.52 15.00
CA MET A 138 13.74 -13.97 16.18
C MET A 138 12.86 -14.14 17.43
N THR A 139 11.70 -13.51 17.47
CA THR A 139 10.78 -13.51 18.63
C THR A 139 9.63 -14.50 18.52
N VAL A 140 9.62 -15.30 17.48
CA VAL A 140 8.62 -16.37 17.27
C VAL A 140 8.98 -17.63 18.05
#